data_9eca834a15f704fb8be7c3abf3b84fe9
#
_entry.id   9eca834a15f704fb8be7c3abf3b84fe9
#
_cell.length_a   1.000
_cell.length_b   1.000
_cell.length_c   1.000
_cell.angle_alpha   90.00
_cell.angle_beta   90.00
_cell.angle_gamma   90.00
#
_symmetry.space_group_name_H-M   'P 1'
#
loop_
_entity.id
_entity.type
_entity.pdbx_description
1 polymer ?
#
loop_
_entity_poly.entity_id
_entity_poly.type
_entity_poly.pdbx_seq_one_letter_code
_entity_poly.pdbx_strand_id
1 'polypeptide(L)'
;MSKPQQTIKKAVSYQGIGLHSGEPVHMVFKPAPEDTGIVFVRTDIEGQPSVRAHIDNVTNTMRATTLENGEAKVFTVEHLMAAFSAMNIDNCYIEMDSPEPAVGDGSSAVFIKLIEEAGIVEQATPRHIYKVTRSHAIYDGDRFVLILPYDGYRMTFTSINSHPLLGIQQCDFEVSPEYFKEHIGSARTIGFMKELEQLQAMGLAKGGSLDNALVYDDEKCLSVPRFDDELVRHKALDVIGDLFLLGPIEGHVIALKSSHELNSRLARSIMEEIRETQP
;
A
#
# COMPACT_ATOMS: atom_id res chain seq x y z
N MET A 1 -21.39 11.11 15.06
CA MET A 1 -20.27 12.03 15.25
C MET A 1 -19.16 11.56 14.33
N SER A 2 -18.50 12.48 13.60
CA SER A 2 -17.34 12.14 12.76
C SER A 2 -16.20 11.63 13.67
N LYS A 3 -15.50 10.59 13.24
CA LYS A 3 -14.31 10.10 13.96
C LYS A 3 -13.22 11.17 13.91
N PRO A 4 -12.37 11.34 14.95
CA PRO A 4 -11.23 12.25 14.91
C PRO A 4 -10.13 11.73 13.99
N GLN A 5 -9.30 12.64 13.47
CA GLN A 5 -8.03 12.29 12.82
C GLN A 5 -7.09 11.62 13.83
N GLN A 6 -6.16 10.83 13.33
CA GLN A 6 -5.20 10.11 14.15
C GLN A 6 -3.77 10.29 13.61
N THR A 7 -2.83 10.39 14.56
CA THR A 7 -1.38 10.33 14.32
C THR A 7 -0.73 9.36 15.29
N ILE A 8 0.54 9.08 15.12
CA ILE A 8 1.31 8.29 16.09
C ILE A 8 1.71 9.15 17.30
N LYS A 9 1.84 8.53 18.48
CA LYS A 9 2.10 9.24 19.74
C LYS A 9 3.56 9.66 19.91
N LYS A 10 4.51 8.82 19.45
CA LYS A 10 5.95 9.07 19.56
C LYS A 10 6.67 8.61 18.30
N ALA A 11 7.87 9.14 18.08
CA ALA A 11 8.71 8.68 16.98
C ALA A 11 9.18 7.23 17.20
N VAL A 12 9.21 6.46 16.11
CA VAL A 12 9.77 5.11 16.05
C VAL A 12 10.62 4.96 14.80
N SER A 13 11.61 4.07 14.84
CA SER A 13 12.51 3.88 13.72
C SER A 13 12.64 2.42 13.32
N TYR A 14 12.99 2.19 12.06
CA TYR A 14 13.27 0.87 11.51
C TYR A 14 14.42 0.94 10.51
N GLN A 15 15.28 -0.08 10.52
CA GLN A 15 16.35 -0.24 9.55
C GLN A 15 16.14 -1.53 8.76
N GLY A 16 16.33 -1.47 7.46
CA GLY A 16 16.17 -2.61 6.58
C GLY A 16 16.78 -2.35 5.22
N ILE A 17 16.29 -3.05 4.21
CA ILE A 17 16.69 -2.89 2.81
C ILE A 17 15.46 -2.68 1.94
N GLY A 18 15.59 -1.97 0.82
CA GLY A 18 14.54 -1.87 -0.20
C GLY A 18 14.37 -3.19 -0.96
N LEU A 19 13.14 -3.52 -1.39
CA LEU A 19 12.84 -4.74 -2.16
C LEU A 19 13.50 -4.70 -3.54
N HIS A 20 13.31 -3.60 -4.25
CA HIS A 20 13.78 -3.45 -5.63
C HIS A 20 15.19 -2.89 -5.70
N SER A 21 15.49 -1.88 -4.90
CA SER A 21 16.82 -1.26 -4.84
C SER A 21 17.88 -2.16 -4.23
N GLY A 22 17.53 -2.94 -3.21
CA GLY A 22 18.48 -3.68 -2.38
C GLY A 22 19.34 -2.78 -1.48
N GLU A 23 19.10 -1.46 -1.51
CA GLU A 23 19.86 -0.50 -0.74
C GLU A 23 19.41 -0.47 0.72
N PRO A 24 20.34 -0.27 1.67
CA PRO A 24 19.97 -0.04 3.06
C PRO A 24 19.08 1.20 3.19
N VAL A 25 18.15 1.15 4.12
CA VAL A 25 17.30 2.28 4.45
C VAL A 25 17.08 2.36 5.96
N HIS A 26 17.20 3.56 6.51
CA HIS A 26 16.76 3.92 7.84
C HIS A 26 15.52 4.81 7.72
N MET A 27 14.43 4.36 8.33
CA MET A 27 13.15 5.05 8.34
C MET A 27 12.81 5.49 9.76
N VAL A 28 12.24 6.70 9.88
CA VAL A 28 11.72 7.22 11.14
C VAL A 28 10.30 7.72 10.92
N PHE A 29 9.32 7.11 11.59
CA PHE A 29 7.96 7.61 11.64
C PHE A 29 7.87 8.65 12.74
N LYS A 30 7.30 9.82 12.45
CA LYS A 30 7.14 10.92 13.41
C LYS A 30 5.69 11.41 13.44
N PRO A 31 5.18 11.81 14.62
CA PRO A 31 3.89 12.47 14.70
C PRO A 31 3.84 13.67 13.74
N ALA A 32 2.68 13.88 13.13
CA ALA A 32 2.45 15.03 12.28
C ALA A 32 1.20 15.81 12.74
N PRO A 33 1.15 17.15 12.51
CA PRO A 33 -0.05 17.95 12.75
C PRO A 33 -1.26 17.45 11.98
N GLU A 34 -2.43 17.92 12.39
CA GLU A 34 -3.70 17.71 11.69
C GLU A 34 -3.61 18.18 10.22
N ASP A 35 -4.34 17.52 9.34
CA ASP A 35 -4.41 17.79 7.89
C ASP A 35 -3.09 17.68 7.11
N THR A 36 -2.03 17.17 7.74
CA THR A 36 -0.75 16.92 7.08
C THR A 36 -0.84 15.80 6.04
N GLY A 37 -1.59 14.73 6.36
CA GLY A 37 -1.55 13.48 5.61
C GLY A 37 -0.28 12.69 5.89
N ILE A 38 -0.01 11.70 5.05
CA ILE A 38 1.25 10.94 5.10
C ILE A 38 2.27 11.64 4.20
N VAL A 39 3.43 11.99 4.75
CA VAL A 39 4.47 12.75 4.03
C VAL A 39 5.82 12.04 4.15
N PHE A 40 6.38 11.67 3.02
CA PHE A 40 7.73 11.13 2.92
C PHE A 40 8.74 12.28 2.83
N VAL A 41 9.80 12.22 3.65
CA VAL A 41 10.88 13.20 3.69
C VAL A 41 12.20 12.50 3.39
N ARG A 42 12.91 12.92 2.34
CA ARG A 42 14.19 12.36 1.91
C ARG A 42 15.34 13.05 2.63
N THR A 43 15.81 12.43 3.72
CA THR A 43 16.85 12.99 4.59
C THR A 43 18.27 12.88 4.01
N ASP A 44 18.46 12.06 3.00
CA ASP A 44 19.72 11.86 2.26
C ASP A 44 19.95 12.92 1.18
N ILE A 45 18.94 13.72 0.86
CA ILE A 45 19.02 14.79 -0.16
C ILE A 45 19.13 16.14 0.55
N GLU A 46 20.01 17.02 0.05
CA GLU A 46 20.17 18.39 0.57
C GLU A 46 18.82 19.12 0.53
N GLY A 47 18.50 19.84 1.61
CA GLY A 47 17.22 20.53 1.74
C GLY A 47 16.06 19.63 2.16
N GLN A 48 16.30 18.33 2.31
CA GLN A 48 15.31 17.32 2.76
C GLN A 48 13.96 17.44 2.03
N PRO A 49 13.95 17.33 0.70
CA PRO A 49 12.72 17.46 -0.08
C PRO A 49 11.72 16.39 0.33
N SER A 50 10.42 16.74 0.21
CA SER A 50 9.34 15.86 0.64
C SER A 50 8.29 15.66 -0.44
N VAL A 51 7.60 14.52 -0.37
CA VAL A 51 6.44 14.20 -1.19
C VAL A 51 5.29 13.70 -0.32
N ARG A 52 4.12 14.31 -0.48
CA ARG A 52 2.90 13.83 0.16
C ARG A 52 2.42 12.56 -0.55
N ALA A 53 2.02 11.56 0.22
CA ALA A 53 1.32 10.38 -0.29
C ALA A 53 -0.07 10.78 -0.79
N HIS A 54 -0.14 11.14 -2.05
CA HIS A 54 -1.35 11.61 -2.71
C HIS A 54 -1.36 11.17 -4.18
N ILE A 55 -2.54 10.89 -4.71
CA ILE A 55 -2.70 10.35 -6.06
C ILE A 55 -2.09 11.25 -7.15
N ASP A 56 -2.09 12.57 -6.95
CA ASP A 56 -1.48 13.51 -7.90
C ASP A 56 0.03 13.37 -8.02
N ASN A 57 0.68 12.84 -7.01
CA ASN A 57 2.12 12.62 -6.98
C ASN A 57 2.53 11.24 -7.52
N VAL A 58 1.58 10.40 -7.94
CA VAL A 58 1.87 9.11 -8.56
C VAL A 58 2.38 9.32 -9.99
N THR A 59 3.64 8.94 -10.24
CA THR A 59 4.30 9.12 -11.53
C THR A 59 4.58 7.80 -12.26
N ASN A 60 4.68 6.69 -11.51
CA ASN A 60 4.93 5.37 -12.09
C ASN A 60 4.22 4.30 -11.23
N THR A 61 3.74 3.26 -11.93
CA THR A 61 3.02 2.12 -11.33
C THR A 61 3.57 0.77 -11.82
N MET A 62 4.75 0.77 -12.44
CA MET A 62 5.38 -0.44 -12.95
C MET A 62 6.03 -1.22 -11.81
N ARG A 63 5.42 -2.36 -11.45
CA ARG A 63 5.82 -3.28 -10.37
C ARG A 63 5.67 -2.73 -8.95
N ALA A 64 5.55 -1.43 -8.76
CA ALA A 64 5.34 -0.75 -7.49
C ALA A 64 4.78 0.65 -7.72
N THR A 65 4.18 1.25 -6.70
CA THR A 65 3.67 2.63 -6.77
C THR A 65 4.78 3.61 -6.41
N THR A 66 5.05 4.57 -7.32
CA THR A 66 6.06 5.61 -7.17
C THR A 66 5.41 6.98 -6.99
N LEU A 67 5.88 7.73 -6.01
CA LEU A 67 5.52 9.11 -5.72
C LEU A 67 6.70 10.03 -6.01
N GLU A 68 6.44 11.16 -6.69
CA GLU A 68 7.46 12.18 -6.96
C GLU A 68 6.92 13.60 -6.77
N ASN A 69 7.73 14.45 -6.19
CA ASN A 69 7.52 15.90 -6.11
C ASN A 69 8.88 16.62 -6.09
N GLY A 70 9.23 17.29 -7.19
CA GLY A 70 10.55 17.87 -7.35
C GLY A 70 11.65 16.81 -7.24
N GLU A 71 12.60 16.99 -6.32
CA GLU A 71 13.69 16.05 -6.06
C GLU A 71 13.28 14.87 -5.14
N ALA A 72 12.15 14.98 -4.46
CA ALA A 72 11.64 13.90 -3.62
C ALA A 72 11.04 12.80 -4.49
N LYS A 73 11.67 11.63 -4.49
CA LYS A 73 11.18 10.41 -5.12
C LYS A 73 11.17 9.28 -4.11
N VAL A 74 10.00 8.59 -4.02
CA VAL A 74 9.80 7.39 -3.18
C VAL A 74 8.99 6.38 -3.96
N PHE A 75 9.36 5.10 -3.91
CA PHE A 75 8.65 4.03 -4.61
C PHE A 75 8.46 2.80 -3.70
N THR A 76 7.61 1.85 -4.11
CA THR A 76 7.18 0.69 -3.30
C THR A 76 6.50 1.14 -1.99
N VAL A 77 5.58 2.10 -2.10
CA VAL A 77 4.92 2.69 -0.92
C VAL A 77 3.66 1.92 -0.50
N GLU A 78 3.12 1.07 -1.35
CA GLU A 78 1.82 0.40 -1.21
C GLU A 78 1.67 -0.39 0.09
N HIS A 79 2.66 -1.17 0.51
CA HIS A 79 2.58 -1.99 1.73
C HIS A 79 2.51 -1.12 2.99
N LEU A 80 3.30 -0.04 3.00
CA LEU A 80 3.31 0.94 4.08
C LEU A 80 2.00 1.73 4.10
N MET A 81 1.51 2.19 2.95
CA MET A 81 0.23 2.90 2.84
C MET A 81 -0.95 2.02 3.26
N ALA A 82 -0.91 0.71 2.97
CA ALA A 82 -1.93 -0.24 3.43
C ALA A 82 -1.97 -0.34 4.96
N ALA A 83 -0.81 -0.35 5.63
CA ALA A 83 -0.73 -0.34 7.09
C ALA A 83 -1.34 0.95 7.68
N PHE A 84 -0.99 2.12 7.14
CA PHE A 84 -1.56 3.39 7.61
C PHE A 84 -3.07 3.47 7.39
N SER A 85 -3.55 3.03 6.21
CA SER A 85 -4.98 2.93 5.91
C SER A 85 -5.72 2.08 6.94
N ALA A 86 -5.28 0.84 7.11
CA ALA A 86 -5.94 -0.13 7.99
C ALA A 86 -5.87 0.27 9.48
N MET A 87 -4.77 0.87 9.91
CA MET A 87 -4.59 1.35 11.29
C MET A 87 -5.21 2.72 11.54
N ASN A 88 -5.88 3.31 10.54
CA ASN A 88 -6.53 4.61 10.61
C ASN A 88 -5.59 5.78 10.96
N ILE A 89 -4.34 5.74 10.51
CA ILE A 89 -3.39 6.85 10.69
C ILE A 89 -3.59 7.85 9.55
N ASP A 90 -4.00 9.06 9.90
CA ASP A 90 -4.25 10.13 8.94
C ASP A 90 -3.01 11.00 8.69
N ASN A 91 -2.19 11.23 9.73
CA ASN A 91 -1.08 12.19 9.71
C ASN A 91 0.20 11.56 10.24
N CYS A 92 1.25 11.51 9.41
CA CYS A 92 2.57 11.02 9.80
C CYS A 92 3.65 11.56 8.88
N TYR A 93 4.79 11.98 9.44
CA TYR A 93 6.02 12.16 8.68
C TYR A 93 6.81 10.85 8.66
N ILE A 94 7.30 10.50 7.47
CA ILE A 94 8.17 9.33 7.26
C ILE A 94 9.49 9.85 6.72
N GLU A 95 10.46 10.04 7.62
CA GLU A 95 11.83 10.39 7.22
C GLU A 95 12.55 9.12 6.77
N MET A 96 13.26 9.20 5.66
CA MET A 96 14.02 8.08 5.11
C MET A 96 15.24 8.55 4.33
N ASP A 97 16.32 7.79 4.40
CA ASP A 97 17.60 8.05 3.76
C ASP A 97 17.82 7.25 2.47
N SER A 98 16.75 6.76 1.86
CA SER A 98 16.72 5.97 0.63
C SER A 98 15.42 6.25 -0.13
N PRO A 99 15.38 6.08 -1.47
CA PRO A 99 14.16 6.26 -2.25
C PRO A 99 13.12 5.14 -2.06
N GLU A 100 13.45 4.06 -1.37
CA GLU A 100 12.55 2.93 -1.18
C GLU A 100 12.40 2.60 0.30
N PRO A 101 11.16 2.50 0.84
CA PRO A 101 10.93 1.98 2.17
C PRO A 101 11.51 0.57 2.35
N ALA A 102 11.86 0.23 3.58
CA ALA A 102 12.32 -1.12 3.88
C ALA A 102 11.24 -2.15 3.54
N VAL A 103 11.62 -3.22 2.86
CA VAL A 103 10.69 -4.31 2.50
C VAL A 103 10.20 -5.08 3.74
N GLY A 104 10.97 -5.05 4.83
CA GLY A 104 10.69 -5.87 6.01
C GLY A 104 10.63 -7.35 5.65
N ASP A 105 9.51 -7.96 5.98
CA ASP A 105 9.22 -9.36 5.63
C ASP A 105 8.42 -9.50 4.31
N GLY A 106 8.28 -8.43 3.55
CA GLY A 106 7.54 -8.40 2.28
C GLY A 106 6.04 -8.15 2.42
N SER A 107 5.59 -7.78 3.62
CA SER A 107 4.19 -7.51 3.94
C SER A 107 4.03 -6.15 4.65
N SER A 108 2.83 -5.85 5.12
CA SER A 108 2.57 -4.68 5.98
C SER A 108 2.89 -4.90 7.45
N ALA A 109 3.24 -6.13 7.87
CA ALA A 109 3.33 -6.49 9.28
C ALA A 109 4.36 -5.67 10.07
N VAL A 110 5.52 -5.37 9.47
CA VAL A 110 6.55 -4.55 10.12
C VAL A 110 6.04 -3.12 10.39
N PHE A 111 5.28 -2.55 9.47
CA PHE A 111 4.75 -1.19 9.61
C PHE A 111 3.62 -1.13 10.63
N ILE A 112 2.75 -2.15 10.68
CA ILE A 112 1.72 -2.29 11.72
C ILE A 112 2.38 -2.33 13.10
N LYS A 113 3.44 -3.15 13.26
CA LYS A 113 4.18 -3.25 14.52
C LYS A 113 4.80 -1.93 14.94
N LEU A 114 5.38 -1.17 14.00
CA LEU A 114 5.92 0.16 14.28
C LEU A 114 4.84 1.16 14.72
N ILE A 115 3.67 1.14 14.07
CA ILE A 115 2.53 1.98 14.47
C ILE A 115 2.05 1.62 15.88
N GLU A 116 1.94 0.32 16.20
CA GLU A 116 1.55 -0.15 17.54
C GLU A 116 2.58 0.23 18.61
N GLU A 117 3.88 0.10 18.29
CA GLU A 117 4.97 0.52 19.18
C GLU A 117 4.98 2.04 19.41
N ALA A 118 4.72 2.82 18.36
CA ALA A 118 4.59 4.27 18.46
C ALA A 118 3.39 4.68 19.32
N GLY A 119 2.35 3.85 19.35
CA GLY A 119 1.04 4.17 19.89
C GLY A 119 0.29 5.16 19.00
N ILE A 120 -1.03 5.17 19.10
CA ILE A 120 -1.92 6.03 18.31
C ILE A 120 -2.52 7.09 19.24
N VAL A 121 -2.70 8.30 18.71
CA VAL A 121 -3.34 9.41 19.43
C VAL A 121 -4.36 10.10 18.52
N GLU A 122 -5.54 10.37 19.08
CA GLU A 122 -6.58 11.16 18.41
C GLU A 122 -6.21 12.65 18.43
N GLN A 123 -6.55 13.34 17.35
CA GLN A 123 -6.37 14.77 17.16
C GLN A 123 -7.74 15.49 17.23
N ALA A 124 -7.75 16.82 17.33
CA ALA A 124 -8.99 17.56 17.52
C ALA A 124 -9.84 17.67 16.23
N THR A 125 -9.18 17.66 15.09
CA THR A 125 -9.85 17.82 13.78
C THR A 125 -10.59 16.54 13.37
N PRO A 126 -11.82 16.65 12.83
CA PRO A 126 -12.55 15.51 12.30
C PRO A 126 -11.83 14.83 11.14
N ARG A 127 -11.92 13.51 11.05
CA ARG A 127 -11.39 12.73 9.94
C ARG A 127 -12.19 13.01 8.67
N HIS A 128 -11.50 13.38 7.60
CA HIS A 128 -12.09 13.58 6.29
C HIS A 128 -12.18 12.23 5.57
N ILE A 129 -13.38 11.63 5.56
CA ILE A 129 -13.64 10.37 4.87
C ILE A 129 -14.47 10.68 3.63
N TYR A 130 -13.95 10.35 2.45
CA TYR A 130 -14.72 10.45 1.24
C TYR A 130 -15.66 9.25 1.10
N LYS A 131 -16.97 9.52 1.11
CA LYS A 131 -17.99 8.52 0.88
C LYS A 131 -18.30 8.44 -0.60
N VAL A 132 -18.05 7.29 -1.19
CA VAL A 132 -18.38 7.04 -2.59
C VAL A 132 -19.90 7.10 -2.79
N THR A 133 -20.37 7.99 -3.66
CA THR A 133 -21.79 8.21 -3.90
C THR A 133 -22.28 7.63 -5.22
N ARG A 134 -21.38 7.38 -6.16
CA ARG A 134 -21.64 6.72 -7.44
C ARG A 134 -20.57 5.67 -7.73
N SER A 135 -20.87 4.73 -8.62
CA SER A 135 -19.88 3.72 -9.02
C SER A 135 -18.79 4.31 -9.92
N HIS A 136 -17.54 3.93 -9.66
CA HIS A 136 -16.41 4.14 -10.58
C HIS A 136 -15.87 2.78 -10.99
N ALA A 137 -15.51 2.62 -12.27
CA ALA A 137 -14.99 1.36 -12.78
C ALA A 137 -13.92 1.59 -13.86
N ILE A 138 -12.82 0.87 -13.72
CA ILE A 138 -11.72 0.85 -14.69
C ILE A 138 -11.58 -0.57 -15.21
N TYR A 139 -11.58 -0.71 -16.54
CA TYR A 139 -11.42 -1.98 -17.23
C TYR A 139 -10.17 -1.95 -18.10
N ASP A 140 -9.52 -3.11 -18.23
CA ASP A 140 -8.42 -3.35 -19.14
C ASP A 140 -8.43 -4.84 -19.56
N GLY A 141 -8.99 -5.13 -20.73
CA GLY A 141 -9.23 -6.49 -21.20
C GLY A 141 -10.11 -7.30 -20.23
N ASP A 142 -9.56 -8.38 -19.69
CA ASP A 142 -10.23 -9.25 -18.72
C ASP A 142 -9.94 -8.87 -17.25
N ARG A 143 -9.37 -7.69 -17.02
CA ARG A 143 -9.03 -7.15 -15.70
C ARG A 143 -9.92 -5.96 -15.38
N PHE A 144 -10.27 -5.79 -14.14
CA PHE A 144 -10.96 -4.59 -13.70
C PHE A 144 -10.75 -4.29 -12.22
N VAL A 145 -11.00 -3.06 -11.86
CA VAL A 145 -11.23 -2.60 -10.49
C VAL A 145 -12.38 -1.60 -10.52
N LEU A 146 -13.28 -1.73 -9.57
CA LEU A 146 -14.41 -0.81 -9.42
C LEU A 146 -14.68 -0.56 -7.94
N ILE A 147 -15.38 0.54 -7.66
CA ILE A 147 -15.88 0.86 -6.33
C ILE A 147 -17.36 1.22 -6.41
N LEU A 148 -18.13 0.72 -5.47
CA LEU A 148 -19.57 0.97 -5.33
C LEU A 148 -19.82 1.73 -4.03
N PRO A 149 -20.93 2.52 -3.96
CA PRO A 149 -21.42 3.06 -2.69
C PRO A 149 -21.62 1.95 -1.66
N TYR A 150 -21.09 2.14 -0.47
CA TYR A 150 -21.18 1.21 0.64
C TYR A 150 -20.98 1.95 1.98
N ASP A 151 -21.67 1.55 3.03
CA ASP A 151 -21.53 2.13 4.38
C ASP A 151 -20.42 1.38 5.13
N GLY A 152 -19.19 1.88 5.02
CA GLY A 152 -17.96 1.26 5.48
C GLY A 152 -16.93 1.10 4.36
N TYR A 153 -15.86 0.35 4.62
CA TYR A 153 -14.84 0.04 3.62
C TYR A 153 -14.75 -1.47 3.43
N ARG A 154 -15.21 -1.98 2.28
CA ARG A 154 -15.20 -3.41 1.94
C ARG A 154 -14.31 -3.68 0.75
N MET A 155 -13.60 -4.80 0.80
CA MET A 155 -12.69 -5.27 -0.24
C MET A 155 -13.10 -6.66 -0.70
N THR A 156 -13.35 -6.82 -2.01
CA THR A 156 -13.46 -8.12 -2.69
C THR A 156 -12.39 -8.19 -3.77
N PHE A 157 -11.49 -9.14 -3.70
CA PHE A 157 -10.46 -9.35 -4.72
C PHE A 157 -10.50 -10.78 -5.26
N THR A 158 -10.43 -10.93 -6.58
CA THR A 158 -10.24 -12.21 -7.26
C THR A 158 -8.93 -12.18 -8.03
N SER A 159 -8.04 -13.11 -7.71
CA SER A 159 -6.81 -13.38 -8.44
C SER A 159 -6.99 -14.61 -9.33
N ILE A 160 -6.53 -14.51 -10.56
CA ILE A 160 -6.45 -15.64 -11.50
C ILE A 160 -5.00 -15.76 -11.95
N ASN A 161 -4.36 -16.87 -11.64
CA ASN A 161 -2.97 -17.12 -11.98
C ASN A 161 -2.84 -18.48 -12.68
N SER A 162 -2.01 -18.52 -13.72
CA SER A 162 -1.77 -19.75 -14.49
C SER A 162 -0.87 -20.76 -13.79
N HIS A 163 -0.22 -20.37 -12.69
CA HIS A 163 0.62 -21.29 -11.92
C HIS A 163 -0.24 -22.39 -11.28
N PRO A 164 0.16 -23.69 -11.35
CA PRO A 164 -0.66 -24.82 -10.90
C PRO A 164 -1.12 -24.73 -9.43
N LEU A 165 -0.29 -24.17 -8.57
CA LEU A 165 -0.58 -24.04 -7.13
C LEU A 165 -1.43 -22.83 -6.78
N LEU A 166 -1.58 -21.86 -7.68
CA LEU A 166 -2.25 -20.59 -7.38
C LEU A 166 -3.69 -20.56 -7.92
N GLY A 167 -3.89 -20.91 -9.19
CA GLY A 167 -5.22 -21.00 -9.80
C GLY A 167 -6.08 -19.76 -9.60
N ILE A 168 -7.30 -19.96 -9.12
CA ILE A 168 -8.24 -18.89 -8.78
C ILE A 168 -8.33 -18.79 -7.26
N GLN A 169 -8.05 -17.60 -6.74
CA GLN A 169 -8.18 -17.29 -5.32
C GLN A 169 -9.08 -16.06 -5.16
N GLN A 170 -9.88 -16.03 -4.10
CA GLN A 170 -10.76 -14.91 -3.80
C GLN A 170 -10.75 -14.61 -2.31
N CYS A 171 -10.76 -13.31 -1.96
CA CYS A 171 -11.03 -12.84 -0.62
C CYS A 171 -12.13 -11.78 -0.64
N ASP A 172 -12.90 -11.69 0.45
CA ASP A 172 -13.97 -10.70 0.63
C ASP A 172 -14.09 -10.38 2.13
N PHE A 173 -13.91 -9.11 2.50
CA PHE A 173 -13.88 -8.69 3.90
C PHE A 173 -14.14 -7.20 4.09
N GLU A 174 -14.58 -6.85 5.31
CA GLU A 174 -14.58 -5.46 5.80
C GLU A 174 -13.17 -5.08 6.23
N VAL A 175 -12.70 -3.92 5.77
CA VAL A 175 -11.38 -3.39 6.16
C VAL A 175 -11.50 -2.76 7.54
N SER A 176 -10.99 -3.46 8.55
CA SER A 176 -10.85 -2.96 9.92
C SER A 176 -9.45 -3.23 10.45
N PRO A 177 -8.97 -2.47 11.46
CA PRO A 177 -7.65 -2.71 12.04
C PRO A 177 -7.46 -4.16 12.52
N GLU A 178 -8.47 -4.75 13.17
CA GLU A 178 -8.42 -6.10 13.71
C GLU A 178 -8.32 -7.14 12.60
N TYR A 179 -9.24 -7.07 11.61
CA TYR A 179 -9.25 -8.03 10.50
C TYR A 179 -7.99 -7.92 9.64
N PHE A 180 -7.55 -6.69 9.36
CA PHE A 180 -6.35 -6.47 8.56
C PHE A 180 -5.10 -7.05 9.25
N LYS A 181 -4.92 -6.79 10.55
CA LYS A 181 -3.78 -7.33 11.32
C LYS A 181 -3.75 -8.85 11.32
N GLU A 182 -4.91 -9.48 11.55
CA GLU A 182 -5.00 -10.93 11.71
C GLU A 182 -4.92 -11.69 10.38
N HIS A 183 -5.53 -11.14 9.31
CA HIS A 183 -5.79 -11.90 8.10
C HIS A 183 -5.12 -11.38 6.83
N ILE A 184 -4.72 -10.11 6.78
CA ILE A 184 -4.22 -9.46 5.55
C ILE A 184 -2.80 -8.94 5.72
N GLY A 185 -2.53 -8.23 6.79
CA GLY A 185 -1.31 -7.42 6.98
C GLY A 185 0.00 -8.20 6.93
N SER A 186 -0.02 -9.52 7.15
CA SER A 186 1.16 -10.40 7.06
C SER A 186 1.28 -11.15 5.73
N ALA A 187 0.37 -10.92 4.76
CA ALA A 187 0.47 -11.51 3.43
C ALA A 187 1.64 -10.87 2.65
N ARG A 188 2.56 -11.70 2.18
CA ARG A 188 3.82 -11.25 1.53
C ARG A 188 3.66 -11.05 0.03
N THR A 189 4.52 -10.18 -0.50
CA THR A 189 4.71 -10.02 -1.95
C THR A 189 5.17 -11.32 -2.60
N ILE A 190 4.94 -11.45 -3.90
CA ILE A 190 5.15 -12.69 -4.66
C ILE A 190 6.11 -12.45 -5.81
N GLY A 191 7.01 -13.42 -6.00
CA GLY A 191 7.91 -13.49 -7.14
C GLY A 191 7.87 -14.86 -7.81
N PHE A 192 8.14 -14.87 -9.11
CA PHE A 192 8.31 -16.09 -9.89
C PHE A 192 9.76 -16.21 -10.36
N MET A 193 10.38 -17.37 -10.13
CA MET A 193 11.78 -17.61 -10.52
C MET A 193 12.03 -17.33 -12.01
N LYS A 194 11.08 -17.66 -12.88
CA LYS A 194 11.14 -17.39 -14.32
C LYS A 194 11.20 -15.90 -14.68
N GLU A 195 10.76 -15.01 -13.79
CA GLU A 195 10.81 -13.55 -14.00
C GLU A 195 12.05 -12.91 -13.36
N LEU A 196 12.79 -13.65 -12.53
CA LEU A 196 13.86 -13.08 -11.70
C LEU A 196 15.00 -12.47 -12.55
N GLU A 197 15.44 -13.17 -13.59
CA GLU A 197 16.49 -12.66 -14.49
C GLU A 197 16.05 -11.36 -15.19
N GLN A 198 14.82 -11.31 -15.65
CA GLN A 198 14.24 -10.11 -16.26
C GLN A 198 14.15 -8.95 -15.28
N LEU A 199 13.67 -9.21 -14.04
CA LEU A 199 13.59 -8.20 -12.98
C LEU A 199 14.98 -7.65 -12.63
N GLN A 200 15.97 -8.53 -12.49
CA GLN A 200 17.35 -8.14 -12.20
C GLN A 200 17.98 -7.34 -13.36
N ALA A 201 17.70 -7.70 -14.61
CA ALA A 201 18.15 -6.93 -15.78
C ALA A 201 17.53 -5.52 -15.82
N MET A 202 16.31 -5.35 -15.26
CA MET A 202 15.67 -4.04 -15.08
C MET A 202 16.14 -3.30 -13.81
N GLY A 203 17.06 -3.87 -13.04
CA GLY A 203 17.54 -3.30 -11.78
C GLY A 203 16.58 -3.47 -10.61
N LEU A 204 15.58 -4.35 -10.71
CA LEU A 204 14.56 -4.64 -9.70
C LEU A 204 14.87 -5.93 -8.90
N ALA A 205 14.14 -6.14 -7.81
CA ALA A 205 14.22 -7.32 -6.93
C ALA A 205 15.62 -7.63 -6.36
N LYS A 206 16.48 -6.62 -6.22
CA LYS A 206 17.85 -6.80 -5.70
C LYS A 206 17.88 -7.16 -4.22
N GLY A 207 16.89 -6.71 -3.44
CA GLY A 207 16.72 -7.03 -2.02
C GLY A 207 15.75 -8.20 -1.77
N GLY A 208 15.20 -8.80 -2.83
CA GLY A 208 14.28 -9.94 -2.72
C GLY A 208 14.97 -11.20 -2.23
N SER A 209 14.31 -11.92 -1.32
CA SER A 209 14.78 -13.17 -0.73
C SER A 209 13.59 -14.09 -0.39
N LEU A 210 13.87 -15.34 -0.02
CA LEU A 210 12.84 -16.27 0.45
C LEU A 210 12.25 -15.84 1.82
N ASP A 211 12.90 -14.94 2.54
CA ASP A 211 12.42 -14.43 3.83
C ASP A 211 11.40 -13.31 3.66
N ASN A 212 11.48 -12.54 2.55
CA ASN A 212 10.65 -11.36 2.32
C ASN A 212 9.75 -11.45 1.07
N ALA A 213 9.63 -12.63 0.47
CA ALA A 213 8.71 -12.87 -0.64
C ALA A 213 8.26 -14.33 -0.68
N LEU A 214 7.05 -14.56 -1.18
CA LEU A 214 6.65 -15.86 -1.68
C LEU A 214 7.26 -16.07 -3.06
N VAL A 215 8.15 -17.04 -3.19
CA VAL A 215 8.82 -17.32 -4.47
C VAL A 215 8.35 -18.67 -5.00
N TYR A 216 7.85 -18.66 -6.24
CA TYR A 216 7.41 -19.85 -6.96
C TYR A 216 8.36 -20.16 -8.11
N ASP A 217 8.77 -21.45 -8.22
CA ASP A 217 9.28 -22.01 -9.46
C ASP A 217 8.10 -22.55 -10.30
N ASP A 218 8.33 -23.35 -11.31
CA ASP A 218 7.24 -23.84 -12.18
C ASP A 218 6.34 -24.89 -11.50
N GLU A 219 6.76 -25.51 -10.40
CA GLU A 219 6.09 -26.65 -9.77
C GLU A 219 5.71 -26.42 -8.30
N LYS A 220 6.48 -25.61 -7.56
CA LYS A 220 6.33 -25.47 -6.11
C LYS A 220 6.56 -24.05 -5.62
N CYS A 221 6.09 -23.77 -4.41
CA CYS A 221 6.49 -22.61 -3.63
C CYS A 221 7.80 -22.93 -2.89
N LEU A 222 8.81 -22.07 -3.06
CA LEU A 222 10.13 -22.21 -2.42
C LEU A 222 10.14 -21.66 -0.99
N SER A 223 9.19 -20.76 -0.69
CA SER A 223 8.95 -20.23 0.65
C SER A 223 7.81 -21.01 1.31
N VAL A 224 7.74 -20.96 2.65
CA VAL A 224 6.59 -21.54 3.38
C VAL A 224 5.46 -20.51 3.40
N PRO A 225 4.30 -20.76 2.77
CA PRO A 225 3.17 -19.83 2.79
C PRO A 225 2.63 -19.62 4.21
N ARG A 226 2.21 -18.39 4.52
CA ARG A 226 1.52 -18.04 5.79
C ARG A 226 0.03 -18.30 5.72
N PHE A 227 -0.54 -18.27 4.51
CA PHE A 227 -1.94 -18.54 4.21
C PHE A 227 -2.01 -19.39 2.92
N ASP A 228 -3.01 -20.25 2.82
CA ASP A 228 -3.25 -21.03 1.59
C ASP A 228 -3.58 -20.15 0.38
N ASP A 229 -4.12 -18.97 0.64
CA ASP A 229 -4.53 -17.95 -0.31
C ASP A 229 -3.70 -16.65 -0.20
N GLU A 230 -2.41 -16.75 0.18
CA GLU A 230 -1.56 -15.59 0.48
C GLU A 230 -1.45 -14.60 -0.70
N LEU A 231 -1.46 -15.08 -1.97
CA LEU A 231 -1.43 -14.23 -3.16
C LEU A 231 -2.60 -13.24 -3.17
N VAL A 232 -3.83 -13.72 -3.01
CA VAL A 232 -5.00 -12.84 -3.12
C VAL A 232 -5.09 -11.87 -1.95
N ARG A 233 -4.66 -12.28 -0.75
CA ARG A 233 -4.57 -11.40 0.42
C ARG A 233 -3.58 -10.27 0.19
N HIS A 234 -2.39 -10.60 -0.34
CA HIS A 234 -1.41 -9.59 -0.68
C HIS A 234 -1.92 -8.63 -1.77
N LYS A 235 -2.58 -9.15 -2.81
CA LYS A 235 -3.17 -8.30 -3.85
C LYS A 235 -4.27 -7.39 -3.31
N ALA A 236 -5.06 -7.82 -2.35
CA ALA A 236 -6.03 -6.96 -1.67
C ALA A 236 -5.32 -5.88 -0.81
N LEU A 237 -4.22 -6.23 -0.14
CA LEU A 237 -3.36 -5.30 0.60
C LEU A 237 -2.84 -4.20 -0.33
N ASP A 238 -2.31 -4.55 -1.51
CA ASP A 238 -1.82 -3.60 -2.51
C ASP A 238 -2.91 -2.58 -2.91
N VAL A 239 -4.14 -3.05 -3.18
CA VAL A 239 -5.26 -2.16 -3.54
C VAL A 239 -5.60 -1.20 -2.40
N ILE A 240 -5.61 -1.69 -1.14
CA ILE A 240 -5.87 -0.85 0.03
C ILE A 240 -4.83 0.27 0.14
N GLY A 241 -3.55 -0.06 -0.06
CA GLY A 241 -2.46 0.91 -0.02
C GLY A 241 -2.52 1.93 -1.15
N ASP A 242 -2.74 1.48 -2.39
CA ASP A 242 -2.84 2.34 -3.55
C ASP A 242 -4.03 3.31 -3.46
N LEU A 243 -5.20 2.84 -3.00
CA LEU A 243 -6.38 3.68 -2.84
C LEU A 243 -6.27 4.65 -1.66
N PHE A 244 -5.45 4.36 -0.66
CA PHE A 244 -5.21 5.30 0.45
C PHE A 244 -4.48 6.58 0.00
N LEU A 245 -3.93 6.64 -1.20
CA LEU A 245 -3.44 7.86 -1.82
C LEU A 245 -4.53 8.90 -2.13
N LEU A 246 -5.81 8.52 -1.99
CA LEU A 246 -6.97 9.43 -1.97
C LEU A 246 -7.22 10.03 -0.57
N GLY A 247 -6.62 9.48 0.47
CA GLY A 247 -7.05 9.59 1.86
C GLY A 247 -8.09 8.53 2.22
N PRO A 248 -8.71 8.64 3.41
CA PRO A 248 -9.72 7.69 3.86
C PRO A 248 -10.96 7.69 2.96
N ILE A 249 -11.44 6.52 2.58
CA ILE A 249 -12.63 6.33 1.74
C ILE A 249 -13.62 5.37 2.40
N GLU A 250 -14.90 5.52 2.08
CA GLU A 250 -15.97 4.55 2.32
C GLU A 250 -16.56 4.10 0.98
N GLY A 251 -16.62 2.79 0.77
CA GLY A 251 -17.10 2.16 -0.46
C GLY A 251 -16.77 0.67 -0.50
N HIS A 252 -17.36 -0.07 -1.40
CA HIS A 252 -17.06 -1.47 -1.67
C HIS A 252 -16.19 -1.59 -2.93
N VAL A 253 -14.92 -1.92 -2.76
CA VAL A 253 -13.99 -2.17 -3.85
C VAL A 253 -14.11 -3.61 -4.30
N ILE A 254 -14.28 -3.82 -5.61
CA ILE A 254 -14.31 -5.15 -6.24
C ILE A 254 -13.25 -5.17 -7.34
N ALA A 255 -12.30 -6.08 -7.24
CA ALA A 255 -11.18 -6.18 -8.15
C ALA A 255 -11.02 -7.60 -8.73
N LEU A 256 -10.76 -7.67 -10.02
CA LEU A 256 -10.37 -8.89 -10.74
C LEU A 256 -9.02 -8.65 -11.41
N LYS A 257 -7.99 -9.39 -10.99
CA LYS A 257 -6.62 -9.29 -11.56
C LYS A 257 -6.08 -7.85 -11.61
N SER A 258 -6.43 -7.00 -10.64
CA SER A 258 -6.03 -5.59 -10.64
C SER A 258 -4.51 -5.43 -10.50
N SER A 259 -4.03 -4.23 -10.78
CA SER A 259 -2.63 -3.82 -10.72
C SER A 259 -2.53 -2.40 -10.18
N HIS A 260 -1.33 -1.97 -9.77
CA HIS A 260 -1.08 -0.59 -9.33
C HIS A 260 -1.54 0.44 -10.36
N GLU A 261 -1.40 0.14 -11.67
CA GLU A 261 -1.90 1.00 -12.74
C GLU A 261 -3.43 1.15 -12.69
N LEU A 262 -4.17 0.03 -12.64
CA LEU A 262 -5.63 0.06 -12.57
C LEU A 262 -6.12 0.73 -11.29
N ASN A 263 -5.48 0.43 -10.15
CA ASN A 263 -5.79 1.05 -8.86
C ASN A 263 -5.57 2.56 -8.92
N SER A 264 -4.46 3.02 -9.50
CA SER A 264 -4.16 4.44 -9.68
C SER A 264 -5.16 5.14 -10.60
N ARG A 265 -5.58 4.50 -11.70
CA ARG A 265 -6.62 5.03 -12.60
C ARG A 265 -7.97 5.15 -11.90
N LEU A 266 -8.34 4.16 -11.08
CA LEU A 266 -9.55 4.23 -10.26
C LEU A 266 -9.46 5.39 -9.26
N ALA A 267 -8.34 5.50 -8.55
CA ALA A 267 -8.10 6.59 -7.61
C ALA A 267 -8.21 7.98 -8.29
N ARG A 268 -7.65 8.15 -9.49
CA ARG A 268 -7.78 9.41 -10.26
C ARG A 268 -9.23 9.71 -10.62
N SER A 269 -10.00 8.72 -11.07
CA SER A 269 -11.42 8.90 -11.39
C SER A 269 -12.24 9.32 -10.17
N ILE A 270 -11.93 8.79 -8.99
CA ILE A 270 -12.57 9.21 -7.73
C ILE A 270 -12.13 10.63 -7.35
N MET A 271 -10.84 10.97 -7.49
CA MET A 271 -10.32 12.29 -7.18
C MET A 271 -10.96 13.39 -8.07
N GLU A 272 -11.24 13.09 -9.33
CA GLU A 272 -11.98 14.01 -10.23
C GLU A 272 -13.37 14.31 -9.65
N GLU A 273 -14.11 13.29 -9.18
CA GLU A 273 -15.40 13.53 -8.52
C GLU A 273 -15.28 14.34 -7.24
N ILE A 274 -14.27 14.05 -6.40
CA ILE A 274 -14.03 14.82 -5.16
C ILE A 274 -13.87 16.30 -5.48
N ARG A 275 -13.08 16.65 -6.49
CA ARG A 275 -12.85 18.04 -6.92
C ARG A 275 -14.09 18.73 -7.50
N GLU A 276 -14.96 17.96 -8.18
CA GLU A 276 -16.21 18.47 -8.72
C GLU A 276 -17.23 18.74 -7.61
N THR A 277 -17.24 17.94 -6.56
CA THR A 277 -18.28 17.96 -5.51
C THR A 277 -17.87 18.72 -4.26
N GLN A 278 -16.57 18.89 -4.02
CA GLN A 278 -15.99 19.55 -2.85
C GLN A 278 -14.94 20.60 -3.30
N PRO A 279 -15.36 21.66 -4.01
CA PRO A 279 -14.45 22.68 -4.55
C PRO A 279 -13.74 23.53 -3.46
#